data_e01223dafb30c2d6245a979d9bb663e1
#
_entry.id   e01223dafb30c2d6245a979d9bb663e1
#
_cell.length_a   1.000
_cell.length_b   1.000
_cell.length_c   1.000
_cell.angle_alpha   90.00
_cell.angle_beta   90.00
_cell.angle_gamma   90.00
#
_symmetry.space_group_name_H-M   'P 1'
#
loop_
_entity.id
_entity.type
_entity.pdbx_description
1 polymer ?
#
loop_
_entity_poly.entity_id
_entity_poly.type
_entity_poly.pdbx_seq_one_letter_code
_entity_poly.pdbx_strand_id
1 'polypeptide(L)'
;MAKVVLIGAGLTGISTAYHLEKNGFFEFKLFEKEATPGGLCRSVSHDGFTFDFTGHLLHASDSYFYDLITSIIGLENLNAIDRKSFIYSHETFTKYPFQINLFGLPPRVIVECITGFLNRTHNPNPVSFREWVLAQFGQGFGNQFFFDYQEKIFAHPIDEITASWTGRFVPQTSLEQILYGSLSDQKNEAVGYNARFLYPKKGGIQSWVHTLADQITQPIHTNFCVKAIDMQKKVVTFTNGHTEPYDILINTMPLDQLLSLSIESSSSSLKQAVPHLKCNQVVNFNIGVNRPDLSDKHWVYFPEKQYPFYRIGFWHNFSKSMAPEGCGSLYGEFAYRNQSPEWIEQTLDASLKAAKKL
;
A
#
# COMPACT_ATOMS: atom_id res chain seq x y z
N MET A 1 31.85 -21.54 2.07
CA MET A 1 30.93 -20.59 1.36
C MET A 1 30.49 -19.53 2.35
N ALA A 2 30.10 -18.36 1.88
CA ALA A 2 29.61 -17.27 2.74
C ALA A 2 28.26 -17.67 3.37
N LYS A 3 28.11 -17.45 4.69
CA LYS A 3 26.84 -17.67 5.39
C LYS A 3 25.93 -16.48 5.18
N VAL A 4 24.81 -16.68 4.49
CA VAL A 4 23.80 -15.63 4.24
C VAL A 4 22.65 -15.80 5.22
N VAL A 5 22.29 -14.72 5.93
CA VAL A 5 21.12 -14.65 6.81
C VAL A 5 20.11 -13.66 6.22
N LEU A 6 18.89 -14.12 6.03
CA LEU A 6 17.75 -13.30 5.59
C LEU A 6 16.83 -13.07 6.79
N ILE A 7 16.45 -11.83 7.02
CA ILE A 7 15.51 -11.45 8.09
C ILE A 7 14.21 -10.94 7.48
N GLY A 8 13.09 -11.59 7.82
CA GLY A 8 11.74 -11.33 7.36
C GLY A 8 11.35 -12.23 6.19
N ALA A 9 10.30 -13.03 6.38
CA ALA A 9 9.68 -13.85 5.35
C ALA A 9 8.37 -13.21 4.83
N GLY A 10 8.39 -11.90 4.61
CA GLY A 10 7.45 -11.22 3.74
C GLY A 10 7.77 -11.51 2.27
N LEU A 11 6.98 -10.96 1.34
CA LEU A 11 7.16 -11.20 -0.10
C LEU A 11 8.61 -10.95 -0.56
N THR A 12 9.26 -9.89 -0.07
CA THR A 12 10.66 -9.58 -0.43
C THR A 12 11.64 -10.66 0.03
N GLY A 13 11.54 -11.12 1.28
CA GLY A 13 12.44 -12.15 1.81
C GLY A 13 12.22 -13.51 1.14
N ILE A 14 10.97 -13.91 0.92
CA ILE A 14 10.61 -15.13 0.21
C ILE A 14 11.12 -15.06 -1.24
N SER A 15 10.90 -13.94 -1.95
CA SER A 15 11.41 -13.75 -3.30
C SER A 15 12.93 -13.80 -3.35
N THR A 16 13.62 -13.23 -2.36
CA THR A 16 15.09 -13.32 -2.27
C THR A 16 15.54 -14.78 -2.12
N ALA A 17 14.95 -15.53 -1.20
CA ALA A 17 15.27 -16.95 -1.00
C ALA A 17 15.02 -17.78 -2.27
N TYR A 18 13.86 -17.60 -2.90
CA TYR A 18 13.53 -18.25 -4.16
C TYR A 18 14.57 -17.98 -5.25
N HIS A 19 15.00 -16.73 -5.42
CA HIS A 19 15.99 -16.38 -6.45
C HIS A 19 17.41 -16.85 -6.10
N LEU A 20 17.77 -16.94 -4.82
CA LEU A 20 19.03 -17.56 -4.43
C LEU A 20 19.07 -19.03 -4.85
N GLU A 21 18.01 -19.81 -4.50
CA GLU A 21 17.93 -21.22 -4.90
C GLU A 21 17.88 -21.39 -6.43
N LYS A 22 17.10 -20.57 -7.13
CA LYS A 22 17.00 -20.59 -8.60
C LYS A 22 18.36 -20.36 -9.28
N ASN A 23 19.28 -19.63 -8.62
CA ASN A 23 20.65 -19.41 -9.05
C ASN A 23 21.66 -20.38 -8.43
N GLY A 24 21.21 -21.48 -7.83
CA GLY A 24 22.06 -22.54 -7.29
C GLY A 24 22.74 -22.21 -5.95
N PHE A 25 22.27 -21.18 -5.23
CA PHE A 25 22.80 -20.82 -3.92
C PHE A 25 21.86 -21.27 -2.81
N PHE A 26 22.32 -22.23 -1.98
CA PHE A 26 21.51 -22.86 -0.93
C PHE A 26 22.08 -22.59 0.49
N GLU A 27 23.19 -21.89 0.62
CA GLU A 27 23.86 -21.59 1.90
C GLU A 27 23.27 -20.35 2.57
N PHE A 28 21.94 -20.35 2.78
CA PHE A 28 21.25 -19.28 3.49
C PHE A 28 20.28 -19.82 4.53
N LYS A 29 19.92 -18.96 5.49
CA LYS A 29 18.84 -19.18 6.45
C LYS A 29 17.87 -18.02 6.41
N LEU A 30 16.57 -18.30 6.34
CA LEU A 30 15.49 -17.32 6.35
C LEU A 30 14.73 -17.37 7.67
N PHE A 31 14.68 -16.24 8.38
CA PHE A 31 14.03 -16.11 9.68
C PHE A 31 12.82 -15.17 9.62
N GLU A 32 11.73 -15.57 10.27
CA GLU A 32 10.47 -14.83 10.36
C GLU A 32 10.02 -14.74 11.83
N LYS A 33 9.56 -13.56 12.26
CA LYS A 33 9.07 -13.35 13.63
C LYS A 33 7.71 -13.98 13.91
N GLU A 34 6.85 -14.03 12.91
CA GLU A 34 5.50 -14.57 13.01
C GLU A 34 5.50 -16.10 12.87
N ALA A 35 4.38 -16.72 13.23
CA ALA A 35 4.18 -18.17 13.08
C ALA A 35 4.02 -18.59 11.61
N THR A 36 3.64 -17.66 10.73
CA THR A 36 3.43 -17.90 9.31
C THR A 36 4.13 -16.84 8.46
N PRO A 37 4.73 -17.21 7.32
CA PRO A 37 5.30 -16.23 6.38
C PRO A 37 4.21 -15.41 5.70
N GLY A 38 4.60 -14.29 5.07
CA GLY A 38 3.70 -13.45 4.26
C GLY A 38 3.86 -11.95 4.48
N GLY A 39 4.37 -11.52 5.65
CA GLY A 39 4.53 -10.09 5.94
C GLY A 39 3.20 -9.33 5.85
N LEU A 40 3.16 -8.25 5.06
CA LEU A 40 1.92 -7.50 4.80
C LEU A 40 0.99 -8.17 3.77
N CYS A 41 1.50 -9.10 2.96
CA CYS A 41 0.70 -9.89 2.02
C CYS A 41 0.08 -11.12 2.72
N ARG A 42 -0.51 -10.92 3.90
CA ARG A 42 -1.27 -11.93 4.63
C ARG A 42 -2.77 -11.71 4.49
N SER A 43 -3.52 -12.79 4.68
CA SER A 43 -4.97 -12.76 4.73
C SER A 43 -5.46 -13.43 6.01
N VAL A 44 -6.60 -13.03 6.51
CA VAL A 44 -7.25 -13.62 7.69
C VAL A 44 -8.64 -14.06 7.30
N SER A 45 -9.02 -15.28 7.70
CA SER A 45 -10.37 -15.78 7.52
C SER A 45 -11.15 -15.68 8.83
N HIS A 46 -12.37 -15.15 8.75
CA HIS A 46 -13.29 -15.05 9.88
C HIS A 46 -14.73 -15.19 9.39
N ASP A 47 -15.50 -16.08 9.98
CA ASP A 47 -16.90 -16.34 9.65
C ASP A 47 -17.19 -16.54 8.13
N GLY A 48 -16.26 -17.22 7.44
CA GLY A 48 -16.36 -17.47 6.00
C GLY A 48 -15.91 -16.30 5.12
N PHE A 49 -15.59 -15.14 5.68
CA PHE A 49 -14.95 -14.04 4.98
C PHE A 49 -13.43 -14.22 4.94
N THR A 50 -12.81 -13.71 3.91
CA THR A 50 -11.35 -13.55 3.82
C THR A 50 -11.02 -12.06 3.71
N PHE A 51 -10.09 -11.59 4.52
CA PHE A 51 -9.67 -10.20 4.58
C PHE A 51 -8.15 -10.10 4.43
N ASP A 52 -7.68 -9.26 3.54
CA ASP A 52 -6.25 -8.94 3.45
C ASP A 52 -5.87 -7.81 4.40
N PHE A 53 -4.57 -7.69 4.68
CA PHE A 53 -3.98 -6.55 5.39
C PHE A 53 -3.77 -5.42 4.39
N THR A 54 -4.71 -4.50 4.27
CA THR A 54 -4.76 -3.43 3.26
C THR A 54 -4.94 -3.92 1.81
N GLY A 55 -5.20 -3.00 0.88
CA GLY A 55 -5.41 -3.34 -0.53
C GLY A 55 -4.12 -3.69 -1.26
N HIS A 56 -3.71 -4.95 -1.25
CA HIS A 56 -2.57 -5.46 -2.01
C HIS A 56 -3.03 -6.05 -3.34
N LEU A 57 -2.29 -5.75 -4.41
CA LEU A 57 -2.59 -6.15 -5.78
C LEU A 57 -1.34 -6.69 -6.46
N LEU A 58 -1.49 -7.66 -7.35
CA LEU A 58 -0.42 -8.13 -8.22
C LEU A 58 -0.35 -7.24 -9.45
N HIS A 59 0.48 -6.20 -9.36
CA HIS A 59 0.70 -5.27 -10.44
C HIS A 59 1.86 -5.73 -11.32
N ALA A 60 1.55 -6.43 -12.40
CA ALA A 60 2.51 -7.11 -13.26
C ALA A 60 2.77 -6.30 -14.55
N SER A 61 3.41 -5.14 -14.45
CA SER A 61 3.86 -4.34 -15.59
C SER A 61 5.23 -4.78 -16.14
N ASP A 62 6.01 -5.51 -15.35
CA ASP A 62 7.28 -6.11 -15.75
C ASP A 62 7.05 -7.53 -16.26
N SER A 63 7.63 -7.89 -17.43
CA SER A 63 7.40 -9.18 -18.06
C SER A 63 7.93 -10.34 -17.22
N TYR A 64 9.11 -10.18 -16.62
CA TYR A 64 9.66 -11.21 -15.74
C TYR A 64 8.76 -11.49 -14.55
N PHE A 65 8.24 -10.44 -13.91
CA PHE A 65 7.32 -10.60 -12.78
C PHE A 65 5.99 -11.20 -13.22
N TYR A 66 5.46 -10.81 -14.39
CA TYR A 66 4.26 -11.41 -14.95
C TYR A 66 4.43 -12.91 -15.21
N ASP A 67 5.52 -13.30 -15.86
CA ASP A 67 5.84 -14.70 -16.17
C ASP A 67 6.06 -15.52 -14.88
N LEU A 68 6.72 -14.94 -13.89
CA LEU A 68 6.93 -15.56 -12.58
C LEU A 68 5.60 -15.86 -11.88
N ILE A 69 4.72 -14.86 -11.75
CA ILE A 69 3.41 -15.03 -11.12
C ILE A 69 2.60 -16.11 -11.85
N THR A 70 2.51 -16.00 -13.17
CA THR A 70 1.67 -16.88 -13.98
C THR A 70 2.19 -18.31 -14.04
N SER A 71 3.52 -18.49 -13.99
CA SER A 71 4.13 -19.83 -13.94
C SER A 71 3.96 -20.51 -12.58
N ILE A 72 3.92 -19.75 -11.49
CA ILE A 72 3.84 -20.29 -10.12
C ILE A 72 2.37 -20.53 -9.72
N ILE A 73 1.48 -19.56 -9.95
CA ILE A 73 0.07 -19.67 -9.55
C ILE A 73 -0.77 -20.37 -10.60
N GLY A 74 -0.47 -20.19 -11.88
CA GLY A 74 -1.33 -20.51 -13.02
C GLY A 74 -2.33 -19.39 -13.31
N LEU A 75 -2.47 -19.05 -14.60
CA LEU A 75 -3.41 -17.99 -15.03
C LEU A 75 -4.86 -18.31 -14.67
N GLU A 76 -5.22 -19.60 -14.69
CA GLU A 76 -6.54 -20.10 -14.34
C GLU A 76 -6.92 -19.82 -12.87
N ASN A 77 -5.95 -19.59 -11.99
CA ASN A 77 -6.12 -19.27 -10.58
C ASN A 77 -6.11 -17.76 -10.27
N LEU A 78 -5.98 -16.94 -11.30
CA LEU A 78 -5.94 -15.48 -11.19
C LEU A 78 -7.17 -14.82 -11.81
N ASN A 79 -7.64 -13.75 -11.20
CA ASN A 79 -8.57 -12.79 -11.78
C ASN A 79 -7.75 -11.67 -12.43
N ALA A 80 -7.97 -11.41 -13.71
CA ALA A 80 -7.50 -10.19 -14.38
C ALA A 80 -8.58 -9.11 -14.21
N ILE A 81 -8.23 -8.02 -13.56
CA ILE A 81 -9.20 -7.02 -13.10
C ILE A 81 -8.87 -5.66 -13.72
N ASP A 82 -9.85 -5.06 -14.40
CA ASP A 82 -9.83 -3.66 -14.77
C ASP A 82 -10.29 -2.83 -13.56
N ARG A 83 -9.44 -1.91 -13.11
CA ARG A 83 -9.67 -1.13 -11.91
C ARG A 83 -10.92 -0.25 -12.01
N LYS A 84 -11.80 -0.33 -11.01
CA LYS A 84 -12.91 0.60 -10.77
C LYS A 84 -12.66 1.34 -9.47
N SER A 85 -11.94 2.46 -9.53
CA SER A 85 -11.65 3.31 -8.38
C SER A 85 -12.29 4.68 -8.54
N PHE A 86 -12.79 5.21 -7.43
CA PHE A 86 -13.55 6.45 -7.38
C PHE A 86 -13.03 7.35 -6.26
N ILE A 87 -13.44 8.60 -6.32
CA ILE A 87 -13.23 9.60 -5.28
C ILE A 87 -14.61 10.04 -4.82
N TYR A 88 -14.83 10.06 -3.52
CA TYR A 88 -16.04 10.62 -2.92
C TYR A 88 -15.70 11.95 -2.26
N SER A 89 -16.23 13.01 -2.83
CA SER A 89 -16.09 14.37 -2.30
C SER A 89 -17.32 15.20 -2.66
N HIS A 90 -17.66 16.16 -1.82
CA HIS A 90 -18.85 16.99 -2.00
C HIS A 90 -20.12 16.16 -2.26
N GLU A 91 -20.27 15.06 -1.51
CA GLU A 91 -21.40 14.11 -1.64
C GLU A 91 -21.56 13.48 -3.04
N THR A 92 -20.48 13.49 -3.84
CA THR A 92 -20.48 13.03 -5.24
C THR A 92 -19.38 12.03 -5.48
N PHE A 93 -19.69 10.96 -6.21
CA PHE A 93 -18.68 10.02 -6.71
C PHE A 93 -18.15 10.48 -8.06
N THR A 94 -16.85 10.72 -8.16
CA THR A 94 -16.14 10.93 -9.41
C THR A 94 -15.16 9.80 -9.68
N LYS A 95 -14.85 9.52 -10.95
CA LYS A 95 -13.85 8.50 -11.30
C LYS A 95 -12.44 8.96 -10.92
N TYR A 96 -11.56 8.04 -10.59
CA TYR A 96 -10.13 8.34 -10.46
C TYR A 96 -9.47 8.35 -11.86
N PRO A 97 -8.52 9.25 -12.13
CA PRO A 97 -7.96 10.25 -11.23
C PRO A 97 -8.76 11.56 -11.20
N PHE A 98 -8.72 12.28 -10.08
CA PHE A 98 -9.50 13.48 -9.81
C PHE A 98 -9.29 14.59 -10.84
N GLN A 99 -8.06 14.82 -11.27
CA GLN A 99 -7.69 15.94 -12.15
C GLN A 99 -8.22 15.84 -13.57
N ILE A 100 -8.83 14.72 -13.97
CA ILE A 100 -9.46 14.56 -15.27
C ILE A 100 -10.92 14.09 -15.19
N ASN A 101 -11.52 14.07 -14.00
CA ASN A 101 -12.88 13.59 -13.79
C ASN A 101 -13.62 14.45 -12.77
N LEU A 102 -14.07 15.61 -13.20
CA LEU A 102 -14.77 16.57 -12.34
C LEU A 102 -16.30 16.57 -12.56
N PHE A 103 -16.80 15.78 -13.52
CA PHE A 103 -18.24 15.74 -13.84
C PHE A 103 -19.07 15.34 -12.62
N GLY A 104 -20.14 16.12 -12.36
CA GLY A 104 -21.05 15.91 -11.25
C GLY A 104 -20.67 16.65 -9.96
N LEU A 105 -19.45 17.20 -9.85
CA LEU A 105 -19.08 18.05 -8.73
C LEU A 105 -19.82 19.41 -8.76
N PRO A 106 -19.99 20.09 -7.63
CA PRO A 106 -20.55 21.42 -7.59
C PRO A 106 -19.82 22.38 -8.54
N PRO A 107 -20.54 23.22 -9.30
CA PRO A 107 -19.91 24.11 -10.29
C PRO A 107 -18.78 24.99 -9.71
N ARG A 108 -18.92 25.45 -8.46
CA ARG A 108 -17.87 26.23 -7.79
C ARG A 108 -16.55 25.48 -7.65
N VAL A 109 -16.61 24.16 -7.38
CA VAL A 109 -15.42 23.28 -7.25
C VAL A 109 -14.74 23.11 -8.59
N ILE A 110 -15.52 22.87 -9.64
CA ILE A 110 -15.03 22.75 -11.03
C ILE A 110 -14.33 24.04 -11.45
N VAL A 111 -14.99 25.20 -11.22
CA VAL A 111 -14.42 26.51 -11.54
C VAL A 111 -13.13 26.77 -10.77
N GLU A 112 -13.08 26.45 -9.47
CA GLU A 112 -11.86 26.59 -8.66
C GLU A 112 -10.71 25.73 -9.20
N CYS A 113 -10.98 24.48 -9.57
CA CYS A 113 -9.98 23.58 -10.15
C CYS A 113 -9.46 24.13 -11.49
N ILE A 114 -10.34 24.54 -12.41
CA ILE A 114 -9.96 25.04 -13.74
C ILE A 114 -9.19 26.36 -13.63
N THR A 115 -9.69 27.32 -12.86
CA THR A 115 -9.03 28.62 -12.69
C THR A 115 -7.69 28.47 -11.97
N GLY A 116 -7.63 27.57 -10.96
CA GLY A 116 -6.37 27.22 -10.30
C GLY A 116 -5.35 26.62 -11.27
N PHE A 117 -5.77 25.73 -12.16
CA PHE A 117 -4.91 25.16 -13.19
C PHE A 117 -4.39 26.21 -14.19
N LEU A 118 -5.23 27.12 -14.64
CA LEU A 118 -4.84 28.21 -15.56
C LEU A 118 -3.84 29.17 -14.91
N ASN A 119 -3.98 29.44 -13.61
CA ASN A 119 -3.15 30.34 -12.84
C ASN A 119 -2.02 29.64 -12.04
N ARG A 120 -1.70 28.38 -12.39
CA ARG A 120 -0.68 27.62 -11.66
C ARG A 120 0.70 28.27 -11.77
N THR A 121 1.47 28.10 -10.72
CA THR A 121 2.84 28.66 -10.66
C THR A 121 3.76 27.88 -11.59
N HIS A 122 4.66 28.61 -12.27
CA HIS A 122 5.73 27.97 -13.02
C HIS A 122 6.91 27.71 -12.05
N ASN A 123 7.05 26.47 -11.58
CA ASN A 123 8.20 26.03 -10.81
C ASN A 123 8.80 24.80 -11.48
N PRO A 124 9.94 24.91 -12.19
CA PRO A 124 10.57 23.77 -12.88
C PRO A 124 11.23 22.77 -11.93
N ASN A 125 11.53 23.17 -10.69
CA ASN A 125 12.25 22.37 -9.71
C ASN A 125 11.53 22.37 -8.35
N PRO A 126 10.32 21.82 -8.24
CA PRO A 126 9.61 21.76 -6.98
C PRO A 126 10.33 20.81 -6.00
N VAL A 127 10.54 21.27 -4.78
CA VAL A 127 11.19 20.49 -3.72
C VAL A 127 10.16 19.68 -2.96
N SER A 128 9.09 20.32 -2.51
CA SER A 128 8.03 19.64 -1.76
C SER A 128 6.88 19.17 -2.67
N PHE A 129 6.10 18.22 -2.13
CA PHE A 129 4.89 17.76 -2.79
C PHE A 129 3.89 18.90 -3.01
N ARG A 130 3.75 19.81 -2.04
CA ARG A 130 2.89 20.99 -2.20
C ARG A 130 3.32 21.86 -3.37
N GLU A 131 4.60 22.20 -3.46
CA GLU A 131 5.13 22.98 -4.58
C GLU A 131 4.89 22.29 -5.93
N TRP A 132 5.07 20.98 -5.96
CA TRP A 132 4.83 20.19 -7.16
C TRP A 132 3.36 20.22 -7.59
N VAL A 133 2.41 20.04 -6.65
CA VAL A 133 0.97 20.15 -6.95
C VAL A 133 0.62 21.54 -7.47
N LEU A 134 1.12 22.59 -6.84
CA LEU A 134 0.90 23.96 -7.28
C LEU A 134 1.44 24.22 -8.70
N ALA A 135 2.59 23.65 -9.03
CA ALA A 135 3.20 23.79 -10.35
C ALA A 135 2.50 22.95 -11.42
N GLN A 136 1.98 21.76 -11.09
CA GLN A 136 1.36 20.86 -12.07
C GLN A 136 -0.14 21.10 -12.23
N PHE A 137 -0.87 21.31 -11.12
CA PHE A 137 -2.33 21.34 -11.11
C PHE A 137 -2.92 22.64 -10.59
N GLY A 138 -2.14 23.46 -9.89
CA GLY A 138 -2.58 24.73 -9.30
C GLY A 138 -3.32 24.57 -7.97
N GLN A 139 -3.65 25.71 -7.37
CA GLN A 139 -4.23 25.80 -6.02
C GLN A 139 -5.59 25.10 -5.91
N GLY A 140 -6.44 25.18 -6.93
CA GLY A 140 -7.78 24.58 -6.89
C GLY A 140 -7.74 23.06 -6.71
N PHE A 141 -6.99 22.35 -7.54
CA PHE A 141 -6.80 20.90 -7.37
C PHE A 141 -6.09 20.56 -6.05
N GLY A 142 -5.15 21.40 -5.62
CA GLY A 142 -4.49 21.27 -4.32
C GLY A 142 -5.52 21.25 -3.19
N ASN A 143 -6.37 22.27 -3.12
CA ASN A 143 -7.38 22.42 -2.06
C ASN A 143 -8.45 21.33 -2.10
N GLN A 144 -8.93 21.00 -3.30
CA GLN A 144 -10.09 20.12 -3.46
C GLN A 144 -9.74 18.64 -3.34
N PHE A 145 -8.46 18.27 -3.53
CA PHE A 145 -8.07 16.85 -3.47
C PHE A 145 -6.69 16.63 -2.87
N PHE A 146 -5.62 17.17 -3.50
CA PHE A 146 -4.27 16.67 -3.24
C PHE A 146 -3.77 16.95 -1.82
N PHE A 147 -4.02 18.11 -1.25
CA PHE A 147 -3.40 18.49 0.01
C PHE A 147 -3.92 17.64 1.16
N ASP A 148 -5.21 17.69 1.43
CA ASP A 148 -5.80 16.97 2.55
C ASP A 148 -5.70 15.44 2.35
N TYR A 149 -5.85 14.95 1.11
CA TYR A 149 -5.75 13.53 0.82
C TYR A 149 -4.35 12.97 1.11
N GLN A 150 -3.30 13.68 0.68
CA GLN A 150 -1.93 13.20 0.91
C GLN A 150 -1.52 13.32 2.37
N GLU A 151 -1.96 14.36 3.09
CA GLU A 151 -1.74 14.45 4.54
C GLU A 151 -2.39 13.28 5.28
N LYS A 152 -3.58 12.84 4.86
CA LYS A 152 -4.25 11.67 5.43
C LYS A 152 -3.50 10.36 5.17
N ILE A 153 -2.98 10.15 3.95
CA ILE A 153 -2.23 8.93 3.60
C ILE A 153 -0.88 8.87 4.31
N PHE A 154 -0.12 9.98 4.28
CA PHE A 154 1.23 9.99 4.81
C PHE A 154 1.29 10.26 6.31
N ALA A 155 0.18 10.70 6.92
CA ALA A 155 0.14 11.20 8.31
C ALA A 155 1.29 12.19 8.57
N HIS A 156 1.55 13.08 7.59
CA HIS A 156 2.68 13.99 7.57
C HIS A 156 2.36 15.25 6.77
N PRO A 157 2.86 16.45 7.21
CA PRO A 157 2.70 17.68 6.45
C PRO A 157 3.26 17.56 5.04
N ILE A 158 2.48 17.93 4.04
CA ILE A 158 2.87 17.80 2.63
C ILE A 158 4.01 18.71 2.21
N ASP A 159 4.30 19.76 2.99
CA ASP A 159 5.45 20.65 2.78
C ASP A 159 6.79 19.95 3.09
N GLU A 160 6.77 18.91 3.93
CA GLU A 160 7.93 18.11 4.29
C GLU A 160 8.10 16.85 3.43
N ILE A 161 7.14 16.54 2.55
CA ILE A 161 7.21 15.39 1.64
C ILE A 161 7.88 15.84 0.34
N THR A 162 8.94 15.14 -0.09
CA THR A 162 9.62 15.44 -1.35
C THR A 162 8.74 15.21 -2.57
N ALA A 163 8.97 15.95 -3.64
CA ALA A 163 8.32 15.77 -4.93
C ALA A 163 8.91 14.63 -5.79
N SER A 164 10.02 14.05 -5.40
CA SER A 164 10.80 13.12 -6.27
C SER A 164 10.08 11.83 -6.67
N TRP A 165 9.05 11.41 -5.94
CA TRP A 165 8.29 10.19 -6.20
C TRP A 165 7.11 10.36 -7.16
N THR A 166 6.67 11.60 -7.42
CA THR A 166 5.37 11.90 -8.06
C THR A 166 5.26 11.47 -9.51
N GLY A 167 6.33 11.60 -10.28
CA GLY A 167 6.31 11.47 -11.73
C GLY A 167 5.75 10.15 -12.28
N ARG A 168 5.98 9.03 -11.59
CA ARG A 168 5.48 7.71 -11.99
C ARG A 168 4.05 7.44 -11.49
N PHE A 169 3.69 8.00 -10.32
CA PHE A 169 2.49 7.59 -9.59
C PHE A 169 1.31 8.53 -9.76
N VAL A 170 1.55 9.79 -10.09
CA VAL A 170 0.49 10.78 -10.25
C VAL A 170 0.31 11.12 -11.73
N PRO A 171 -0.81 10.73 -12.35
CA PRO A 171 -1.06 11.03 -13.76
C PRO A 171 -1.06 12.52 -14.04
N GLN A 172 -0.38 12.92 -15.11
CA GLN A 172 -0.43 14.28 -15.63
C GLN A 172 -1.76 14.55 -16.34
N THR A 173 -2.07 15.81 -16.61
CA THR A 173 -3.29 16.22 -17.31
C THR A 173 -3.04 17.44 -18.18
N SER A 174 -3.95 17.70 -19.12
CA SER A 174 -4.03 18.90 -19.92
C SER A 174 -5.32 19.67 -19.64
N LEU A 175 -5.35 20.96 -20.00
CA LEU A 175 -6.58 21.77 -19.90
C LEU A 175 -7.75 21.12 -20.66
N GLU A 176 -7.46 20.58 -21.84
CA GLU A 176 -8.46 19.89 -22.67
C GLU A 176 -9.07 18.69 -21.93
N GLN A 177 -8.24 17.85 -21.32
CA GLN A 177 -8.72 16.69 -20.53
C GLN A 177 -9.55 17.13 -19.31
N ILE A 178 -9.14 18.20 -18.62
CA ILE A 178 -9.90 18.77 -17.50
C ILE A 178 -11.28 19.25 -17.97
N LEU A 179 -11.34 19.98 -19.07
CA LEU A 179 -12.59 20.49 -19.62
C LEU A 179 -13.52 19.35 -20.06
N TYR A 180 -13.02 18.38 -20.83
CA TYR A 180 -13.82 17.22 -21.21
C TYR A 180 -14.35 16.46 -20.00
N GLY A 181 -13.51 16.21 -19.00
CA GLY A 181 -13.89 15.49 -17.79
C GLY A 181 -14.72 16.29 -16.80
N SER A 182 -14.91 17.60 -17.04
CA SER A 182 -15.84 18.44 -16.27
C SER A 182 -17.23 18.53 -16.91
N LEU A 183 -17.29 18.40 -18.24
CA LEU A 183 -18.54 18.58 -19.03
C LEU A 183 -19.30 17.27 -19.21
N SER A 184 -18.63 16.12 -19.16
CA SER A 184 -19.29 14.83 -19.39
C SER A 184 -18.62 13.70 -18.59
N ASP A 185 -19.41 12.68 -18.24
CA ASP A 185 -18.90 11.44 -17.67
C ASP A 185 -18.17 10.64 -18.75
N GLN A 186 -16.86 10.84 -18.83
CA GLN A 186 -16.02 10.15 -19.80
C GLN A 186 -16.02 8.64 -19.54
N LYS A 187 -16.14 7.85 -20.62
CA LYS A 187 -15.76 6.42 -20.59
C LYS A 187 -14.23 6.35 -20.57
N ASN A 188 -13.64 6.80 -19.47
CA ASN A 188 -12.19 6.74 -19.34
C ASN A 188 -11.79 5.28 -19.22
N GLU A 189 -10.93 4.84 -20.13
CA GLU A 189 -10.09 3.68 -19.89
C GLU A 189 -9.33 3.91 -18.59
N ALA A 190 -9.13 2.85 -17.83
CA ALA A 190 -8.44 2.95 -16.55
C ALA A 190 -7.07 3.60 -16.74
N VAL A 191 -6.87 4.79 -16.17
CA VAL A 191 -5.64 5.59 -16.30
C VAL A 191 -4.77 5.38 -15.06
N GLY A 192 -3.45 5.34 -15.25
CA GLY A 192 -2.46 5.23 -14.19
C GLY A 192 -1.78 3.86 -14.15
N TYR A 193 -0.73 3.76 -13.34
CA TYR A 193 0.17 2.60 -13.29
C TYR A 193 -0.52 1.27 -12.89
N ASN A 194 -1.63 1.32 -12.16
CA ASN A 194 -2.40 0.15 -11.72
C ASN A 194 -3.80 0.08 -12.35
N ALA A 195 -3.91 0.48 -13.62
CA ALA A 195 -5.15 0.43 -14.39
C ALA A 195 -5.69 -1.01 -14.53
N ARG A 196 -4.79 -1.96 -14.65
CA ARG A 196 -5.05 -3.41 -14.61
C ARG A 196 -4.20 -4.07 -13.56
N PHE A 197 -4.73 -5.10 -12.91
CA PHE A 197 -4.00 -5.90 -11.95
C PHE A 197 -4.52 -7.34 -11.92
N LEU A 198 -3.69 -8.23 -11.36
CA LEU A 198 -4.07 -9.61 -11.09
C LEU A 198 -4.38 -9.77 -9.61
N TYR A 199 -5.28 -10.71 -9.31
CA TYR A 199 -5.61 -11.06 -7.94
C TYR A 199 -5.97 -12.55 -7.84
N PRO A 200 -5.55 -13.29 -6.79
CA PRO A 200 -5.87 -14.70 -6.62
C PRO A 200 -7.38 -14.95 -6.54
N LYS A 201 -7.86 -15.98 -7.22
CA LYS A 201 -9.28 -16.37 -7.17
C LYS A 201 -9.73 -16.88 -5.81
N LYS A 202 -8.79 -17.44 -5.01
CA LYS A 202 -9.08 -18.01 -3.69
C LYS A 202 -7.95 -17.70 -2.72
N GLY A 203 -8.28 -17.59 -1.42
CA GLY A 203 -7.31 -17.48 -0.33
C GLY A 203 -6.69 -16.09 -0.12
N GLY A 204 -7.23 -15.05 -0.77
CA GLY A 204 -6.71 -13.70 -0.66
C GLY A 204 -5.32 -13.54 -1.25
N ILE A 205 -4.67 -12.40 -1.00
CA ILE A 205 -3.31 -12.13 -1.50
C ILE A 205 -2.27 -13.08 -0.89
N GLN A 206 -2.53 -13.64 0.28
CA GLN A 206 -1.63 -14.58 0.95
C GLN A 206 -1.38 -15.84 0.13
N SER A 207 -2.36 -16.29 -0.67
CA SER A 207 -2.21 -17.50 -1.49
C SER A 207 -1.03 -17.39 -2.46
N TRP A 208 -0.81 -16.22 -3.05
CA TRP A 208 0.36 -15.95 -3.89
C TRP A 208 1.68 -16.14 -3.12
N VAL A 209 1.76 -15.55 -1.93
CA VAL A 209 2.98 -15.59 -1.13
C VAL A 209 3.28 -17.01 -0.65
N HIS A 210 2.25 -17.77 -0.26
CA HIS A 210 2.41 -19.17 0.12
C HIS A 210 2.87 -20.02 -1.06
N THR A 211 2.23 -19.87 -2.23
CA THR A 211 2.64 -20.62 -3.43
C THR A 211 4.08 -20.33 -3.83
N LEU A 212 4.56 -19.09 -3.66
CA LEU A 212 5.97 -18.76 -3.87
C LEU A 212 6.87 -19.37 -2.78
N ALA A 213 6.44 -19.36 -1.52
CA ALA A 213 7.18 -19.96 -0.42
C ALA A 213 7.33 -21.48 -0.58
N ASP A 214 6.32 -22.15 -1.11
CA ASP A 214 6.33 -23.59 -1.40
C ASP A 214 7.35 -23.98 -2.50
N GLN A 215 7.87 -23.00 -3.27
CA GLN A 215 8.94 -23.23 -4.23
C GLN A 215 10.34 -23.25 -3.59
N ILE A 216 10.46 -22.88 -2.31
CA ILE A 216 11.74 -22.81 -1.60
C ILE A 216 11.97 -24.14 -0.89
N THR A 217 13.17 -24.72 -1.07
CA THR A 217 13.54 -25.99 -0.46
C THR A 217 14.19 -25.81 0.93
N GLN A 218 14.81 -24.66 1.17
CA GLN A 218 15.39 -24.32 2.46
C GLN A 218 14.28 -23.95 3.47
N PRO A 219 14.38 -24.39 4.73
CA PRO A 219 13.36 -24.13 5.72
C PRO A 219 13.22 -22.63 6.05
N ILE A 220 11.98 -22.17 6.19
CA ILE A 220 11.64 -20.85 6.74
C ILE A 220 11.52 -21.03 8.27
N HIS A 221 12.44 -20.42 9.01
CA HIS A 221 12.45 -20.47 10.47
C HIS A 221 11.47 -19.45 11.04
N THR A 222 10.28 -19.88 11.41
CA THR A 222 9.23 -19.03 12.00
C THR A 222 9.37 -18.90 13.51
N ASN A 223 8.71 -17.90 14.14
CA ASN A 223 8.82 -17.55 15.57
C ASN A 223 10.24 -17.12 15.99
N PHE A 224 11.00 -16.54 15.07
CA PHE A 224 12.33 -15.97 15.31
C PHE A 224 12.28 -14.44 15.24
N CYS A 225 11.83 -13.82 16.34
CA CYS A 225 11.83 -12.36 16.45
C CYS A 225 13.24 -11.86 16.77
N VAL A 226 13.78 -10.96 15.96
CA VAL A 226 15.11 -10.37 16.17
C VAL A 226 15.08 -9.50 17.43
N LYS A 227 16.04 -9.74 18.34
CA LYS A 227 16.26 -8.97 19.57
C LYS A 227 17.37 -7.94 19.42
N ALA A 228 18.46 -8.30 18.74
CA ALA A 228 19.61 -7.43 18.51
C ALA A 228 20.43 -7.92 17.31
N ILE A 229 21.14 -6.99 16.67
CA ILE A 229 22.08 -7.27 15.58
C ILE A 229 23.42 -6.62 15.93
N ASP A 230 24.45 -7.44 16.08
CA ASP A 230 25.83 -6.96 16.23
C ASP A 230 26.48 -6.93 14.84
N MET A 231 26.55 -5.72 14.25
CA MET A 231 27.12 -5.53 12.92
C MET A 231 28.65 -5.73 12.88
N GLN A 232 29.34 -5.56 14.01
CA GLN A 232 30.79 -5.72 14.09
C GLN A 232 31.17 -7.19 14.22
N LYS A 233 30.49 -7.92 15.10
CA LYS A 233 30.69 -9.36 15.29
C LYS A 233 29.97 -10.19 14.24
N LYS A 234 29.08 -9.56 13.44
CA LYS A 234 28.24 -10.21 12.45
C LYS A 234 27.38 -11.33 13.04
N VAL A 235 26.58 -11.00 14.05
CA VAL A 235 25.70 -11.95 14.75
C VAL A 235 24.31 -11.33 14.92
N VAL A 236 23.28 -12.11 14.60
CA VAL A 236 21.88 -11.81 14.93
C VAL A 236 21.51 -12.59 16.19
N THR A 237 20.89 -11.94 17.16
CA THR A 237 20.32 -12.53 18.37
C THR A 237 18.81 -12.45 18.32
N PHE A 238 18.13 -13.56 18.61
CA PHE A 238 16.67 -13.65 18.62
C PHE A 238 16.11 -13.67 20.05
N THR A 239 14.84 -13.33 20.21
CA THR A 239 14.16 -13.28 21.51
C THR A 239 14.05 -14.67 22.19
N ASN A 240 14.07 -15.75 21.41
CA ASN A 240 14.08 -17.14 21.91
C ASN A 240 15.46 -17.60 22.38
N GLY A 241 16.47 -16.72 22.39
CA GLY A 241 17.84 -17.03 22.83
C GLY A 241 18.75 -17.60 21.76
N HIS A 242 18.24 -17.92 20.57
CA HIS A 242 19.06 -18.34 19.44
C HIS A 242 19.97 -17.21 18.95
N THR A 243 21.17 -17.57 18.51
CA THR A 243 22.10 -16.64 17.85
C THR A 243 22.55 -17.22 16.52
N GLU A 244 22.59 -16.39 15.47
CA GLU A 244 23.02 -16.83 14.15
C GLU A 244 24.14 -15.92 13.62
N PRO A 245 25.35 -16.47 13.38
CA PRO A 245 26.44 -15.73 12.75
C PRO A 245 26.23 -15.63 11.24
N TYR A 246 26.64 -14.51 10.63
CA TYR A 246 26.52 -14.28 9.20
C TYR A 246 27.78 -13.67 8.60
N ASP A 247 28.02 -13.92 7.33
CA ASP A 247 28.95 -13.15 6.50
C ASP A 247 28.21 -12.02 5.80
N ILE A 248 26.99 -12.31 5.31
CA ILE A 248 26.08 -11.37 4.63
C ILE A 248 24.73 -11.40 5.34
N LEU A 249 24.21 -10.22 5.70
CA LEU A 249 22.86 -10.04 6.25
C LEU A 249 22.00 -9.33 5.22
N ILE A 250 20.90 -9.97 4.80
CA ILE A 250 19.87 -9.38 3.96
C ILE A 250 18.67 -9.07 4.85
N ASN A 251 18.39 -7.79 5.02
CA ASN A 251 17.30 -7.31 5.84
C ASN A 251 16.09 -6.92 5.00
N THR A 252 14.92 -7.46 5.35
CA THR A 252 13.63 -7.06 4.79
C THR A 252 12.66 -6.51 5.85
N MET A 253 13.14 -6.28 7.07
CA MET A 253 12.41 -5.55 8.11
C MET A 253 12.35 -4.05 7.77
N PRO A 254 11.44 -3.28 8.37
CA PRO A 254 11.49 -1.82 8.33
C PRO A 254 12.85 -1.27 8.76
N LEU A 255 13.35 -0.26 8.04
CA LEU A 255 14.70 0.26 8.23
C LEU A 255 14.93 0.88 9.61
N ASP A 256 13.92 1.55 10.15
CA ASP A 256 13.92 2.11 11.51
C ASP A 256 14.10 1.01 12.57
N GLN A 257 13.42 -0.14 12.41
CA GLN A 257 13.57 -1.29 13.29
C GLN A 257 14.97 -1.91 13.16
N LEU A 258 15.47 -2.11 11.94
CA LEU A 258 16.84 -2.61 11.76
C LEU A 258 17.85 -1.75 12.50
N LEU A 259 17.78 -0.42 12.31
CA LEU A 259 18.75 0.50 12.91
C LEU A 259 18.60 0.57 14.43
N SER A 260 17.39 0.52 14.97
CA SER A 260 17.17 0.50 16.42
C SER A 260 17.76 -0.76 17.07
N LEU A 261 17.63 -1.93 16.43
CA LEU A 261 18.13 -3.21 16.91
C LEU A 261 19.65 -3.38 16.73
N SER A 262 20.29 -2.56 15.91
CA SER A 262 21.74 -2.58 15.65
C SER A 262 22.46 -1.35 16.17
N ILE A 263 21.79 -0.44 16.89
CA ILE A 263 22.28 0.89 17.24
C ILE A 263 23.61 0.87 17.99
N GLU A 264 23.81 -0.10 18.89
CA GLU A 264 25.04 -0.21 19.71
C GLU A 264 26.27 -0.50 18.85
N SER A 265 26.12 -1.37 17.84
CA SER A 265 27.18 -1.79 16.92
C SER A 265 27.30 -0.93 15.67
N SER A 266 26.37 0.04 15.48
CA SER A 266 26.33 0.91 14.31
C SER A 266 27.37 2.00 14.34
N SER A 267 27.77 2.48 13.14
CA SER A 267 28.65 3.65 13.00
C SER A 267 27.98 4.93 13.53
N SER A 268 28.77 5.95 13.84
CA SER A 268 28.27 7.24 14.32
C SER A 268 27.33 7.90 13.32
N SER A 269 27.59 7.77 12.01
CA SER A 269 26.73 8.30 10.95
C SER A 269 25.36 7.64 10.91
N LEU A 270 25.28 6.33 11.09
CA LEU A 270 24.01 5.60 11.18
C LEU A 270 23.23 5.99 12.44
N LYS A 271 23.90 6.13 13.58
CA LYS A 271 23.26 6.61 14.82
C LYS A 271 22.62 7.99 14.66
N GLN A 272 23.29 8.89 13.95
CA GLN A 272 22.77 10.21 13.64
C GLN A 272 21.58 10.18 12.66
N ALA A 273 21.50 9.21 11.76
CA ALA A 273 20.42 9.09 10.79
C ALA A 273 19.09 8.60 11.39
N VAL A 274 19.13 7.79 12.45
CA VAL A 274 17.93 7.16 13.06
C VAL A 274 16.82 8.17 13.41
N PRO A 275 17.08 9.31 14.07
CA PRO A 275 16.05 10.28 14.41
C PRO A 275 15.35 10.93 13.20
N HIS A 276 15.98 10.85 12.02
CA HIS A 276 15.44 11.41 10.77
C HIS A 276 14.60 10.42 9.99
N LEU A 277 14.60 9.15 10.34
CA LEU A 277 13.72 8.15 9.74
C LEU A 277 12.29 8.37 10.24
N LYS A 278 11.39 8.58 9.30
CA LYS A 278 9.97 8.79 9.58
C LYS A 278 9.16 7.69 8.89
N CYS A 279 8.36 6.98 9.67
CA CYS A 279 7.46 5.94 9.19
C CYS A 279 6.04 6.24 9.69
N ASN A 280 5.05 6.16 8.82
CA ASN A 280 3.65 6.13 9.24
C ASN A 280 3.20 4.69 9.46
N GLN A 281 2.12 4.57 10.20
CA GLN A 281 1.42 3.31 10.44
C GLN A 281 0.01 3.41 9.87
N VAL A 282 -0.58 2.28 9.52
CA VAL A 282 -1.93 2.23 8.97
C VAL A 282 -2.76 1.30 9.82
N VAL A 283 -3.92 1.78 10.25
CA VAL A 283 -4.98 0.93 10.75
C VAL A 283 -5.83 0.49 9.57
N ASN A 284 -5.96 -0.81 9.41
CA ASN A 284 -6.88 -1.44 8.46
C ASN A 284 -8.00 -2.11 9.26
N PHE A 285 -9.25 -1.73 9.00
CA PHE A 285 -10.41 -2.39 9.57
C PHE A 285 -11.21 -3.08 8.47
N ASN A 286 -11.78 -4.24 8.80
CA ASN A 286 -12.52 -5.07 7.88
C ASN A 286 -13.93 -5.36 8.40
N ILE A 287 -14.92 -5.35 7.52
CA ILE A 287 -16.33 -5.56 7.86
C ILE A 287 -16.93 -6.54 6.86
N GLY A 288 -17.44 -7.67 7.37
CA GLY A 288 -18.33 -8.55 6.62
C GLY A 288 -19.77 -8.07 6.72
N VAL A 289 -20.54 -8.11 5.65
CA VAL A 289 -21.92 -7.62 5.60
C VAL A 289 -22.80 -8.65 4.94
N ASN A 290 -23.90 -9.01 5.59
CA ASN A 290 -24.90 -9.94 5.04
C ASN A 290 -25.79 -9.23 3.99
N ARG A 291 -25.15 -8.76 2.92
CA ARG A 291 -25.76 -8.12 1.76
C ARG A 291 -24.79 -8.21 0.57
N PRO A 292 -25.18 -8.73 -0.60
CA PRO A 292 -24.27 -8.92 -1.73
C PRO A 292 -23.89 -7.63 -2.46
N ASP A 293 -24.81 -6.68 -2.55
CA ASP A 293 -24.69 -5.51 -3.44
C ASP A 293 -24.24 -4.25 -2.69
N LEU A 294 -23.09 -4.32 -2.00
CA LEU A 294 -22.54 -3.16 -1.30
C LEU A 294 -22.02 -2.10 -2.27
N SER A 295 -21.33 -2.51 -3.30
CA SER A 295 -20.73 -1.63 -4.30
C SER A 295 -20.20 -2.46 -5.47
N ASP A 296 -20.15 -1.87 -6.66
CA ASP A 296 -19.44 -2.40 -7.84
C ASP A 296 -18.01 -1.88 -7.96
N LYS A 297 -17.57 -1.04 -7.03
CA LYS A 297 -16.26 -0.41 -7.01
C LYS A 297 -15.23 -1.29 -6.33
N HIS A 298 -13.97 -1.21 -6.75
CA HIS A 298 -12.88 -1.87 -6.02
C HIS A 298 -12.50 -1.07 -4.79
N TRP A 299 -12.38 0.26 -4.92
CA TRP A 299 -12.19 1.18 -3.79
C TRP A 299 -12.61 2.60 -4.10
N VAL A 300 -12.79 3.38 -3.04
CA VAL A 300 -13.14 4.79 -3.05
C VAL A 300 -12.17 5.57 -2.17
N TYR A 301 -11.68 6.68 -2.66
CA TYR A 301 -10.84 7.62 -1.93
C TYR A 301 -11.67 8.73 -1.31
N PHE A 302 -11.31 9.15 -0.09
CA PHE A 302 -12.00 10.16 0.70
C PHE A 302 -11.05 11.30 1.08
N PRO A 303 -10.94 12.36 0.26
CA PRO A 303 -10.03 13.48 0.54
C PRO A 303 -10.46 14.33 1.74
N GLU A 304 -11.74 14.56 1.93
CA GLU A 304 -12.26 15.49 2.93
C GLU A 304 -11.97 15.06 4.36
N LYS A 305 -11.62 16.01 5.22
CA LYS A 305 -11.27 15.77 6.65
C LYS A 305 -12.40 15.24 7.52
N GLN A 306 -13.64 15.46 7.08
CA GLN A 306 -14.82 14.91 7.80
C GLN A 306 -14.86 13.38 7.82
N TYR A 307 -14.18 12.70 6.86
CA TYR A 307 -14.03 11.25 6.86
C TYR A 307 -12.71 10.89 7.56
N PRO A 308 -12.75 10.10 8.66
CA PRO A 308 -11.53 9.74 9.38
C PRO A 308 -10.55 8.88 8.56
N PHE A 309 -11.08 8.08 7.63
CA PHE A 309 -10.31 7.23 6.71
C PHE A 309 -9.99 7.95 5.40
N TYR A 310 -8.95 7.48 4.71
CA TYR A 310 -8.59 7.98 3.39
C TYR A 310 -9.09 7.09 2.25
N ARG A 311 -9.41 5.79 2.54
CA ARG A 311 -9.87 4.82 1.56
C ARG A 311 -10.85 3.82 2.18
N ILE A 312 -11.88 3.47 1.42
CA ILE A 312 -12.73 2.29 1.63
C ILE A 312 -12.61 1.42 0.37
N GLY A 313 -12.44 0.11 0.55
CA GLY A 313 -12.43 -0.83 -0.57
C GLY A 313 -13.34 -2.02 -0.32
N PHE A 314 -13.61 -2.81 -1.37
CA PHE A 314 -14.63 -3.86 -1.37
C PHE A 314 -14.01 -5.18 -1.85
N TRP A 315 -13.71 -6.09 -0.92
CA TRP A 315 -12.99 -7.32 -1.19
C TRP A 315 -13.70 -8.26 -2.16
N HIS A 316 -15.04 -8.38 -2.08
CA HIS A 316 -15.81 -9.24 -2.96
C HIS A 316 -15.71 -8.87 -4.44
N ASN A 317 -15.26 -7.66 -4.77
CA ASN A 317 -14.97 -7.24 -6.15
C ASN A 317 -13.57 -7.63 -6.63
N PHE A 318 -12.66 -8.00 -5.73
CA PHE A 318 -11.35 -8.57 -6.09
C PHE A 318 -11.47 -10.07 -6.40
N SER A 319 -12.20 -10.78 -5.55
CA SER A 319 -12.58 -12.16 -5.77
C SER A 319 -13.87 -12.49 -5.04
N LYS A 320 -14.73 -13.28 -5.69
CA LYS A 320 -15.99 -13.76 -5.08
C LYS A 320 -15.74 -14.62 -3.84
N SER A 321 -14.57 -15.24 -3.73
CA SER A 321 -14.21 -16.07 -2.57
C SER A 321 -13.85 -15.27 -1.32
N MET A 322 -13.77 -13.93 -1.41
CA MET A 322 -13.47 -13.06 -0.26
C MET A 322 -14.69 -12.86 0.67
N ALA A 323 -15.88 -13.26 0.27
CA ALA A 323 -17.08 -13.22 1.10
C ALA A 323 -17.92 -14.48 0.87
N PRO A 324 -18.73 -14.92 1.86
CA PRO A 324 -19.72 -15.97 1.66
C PRO A 324 -20.73 -15.58 0.57
N GLU A 325 -21.38 -16.59 -0.01
CA GLU A 325 -22.45 -16.37 -0.97
C GLU A 325 -23.57 -15.51 -0.37
N GLY A 326 -24.05 -14.53 -1.12
CA GLY A 326 -25.06 -13.58 -0.64
C GLY A 326 -24.53 -12.48 0.30
N CYS A 327 -23.22 -12.45 0.56
CA CYS A 327 -22.58 -11.44 1.42
C CYS A 327 -21.63 -10.54 0.62
N GLY A 328 -21.36 -9.38 1.19
CA GLY A 328 -20.31 -8.47 0.74
C GLY A 328 -19.33 -8.18 1.86
N SER A 329 -18.19 -7.61 1.52
CA SER A 329 -17.18 -7.21 2.50
C SER A 329 -16.49 -5.93 2.10
N LEU A 330 -16.10 -5.16 3.08
CA LEU A 330 -15.34 -3.93 2.87
C LEU A 330 -14.18 -3.82 3.85
N TYR A 331 -13.19 -3.05 3.46
CA TYR A 331 -12.13 -2.58 4.34
C TYR A 331 -12.05 -1.07 4.36
N GLY A 332 -11.54 -0.50 5.43
CA GLY A 332 -11.23 0.91 5.52
C GLY A 332 -9.84 1.13 6.09
N GLU A 333 -9.25 2.29 5.77
CA GLU A 333 -7.88 2.60 6.14
C GLU A 333 -7.72 4.04 6.61
N PHE A 334 -7.01 4.21 7.73
CA PHE A 334 -6.49 5.52 8.13
C PHE A 334 -5.03 5.39 8.57
N ALA A 335 -4.23 6.40 8.27
CA ALA A 335 -2.84 6.44 8.67
C ALA A 335 -2.65 7.30 9.92
N TYR A 336 -1.62 6.96 10.69
CA TYR A 336 -1.20 7.71 11.86
C TYR A 336 0.30 7.63 12.04
N ARG A 337 0.82 8.54 12.92
CA ARG A 337 2.21 8.55 13.33
C ARG A 337 2.30 8.91 14.78
N ASN A 338 2.80 8.67 15.69
CA ASN A 338 2.96 9.18 17.08
C ASN A 338 1.67 9.54 17.83
N GLN A 339 0.49 9.16 17.33
CA GLN A 339 -0.77 9.34 18.06
C GLN A 339 -0.90 8.32 19.20
N SER A 340 -1.65 8.70 20.25
CA SER A 340 -1.87 7.80 21.38
C SER A 340 -2.81 6.64 21.03
N PRO A 341 -2.76 5.53 21.79
CA PRO A 341 -3.70 4.43 21.62
C PRO A 341 -5.17 4.88 21.69
N GLU A 342 -5.51 5.80 22.59
CA GLU A 342 -6.87 6.34 22.75
C GLU A 342 -7.32 7.09 21.48
N TRP A 343 -6.41 7.85 20.84
CA TRP A 343 -6.72 8.51 19.58
C TRP A 343 -7.00 7.49 18.46
N ILE A 344 -6.23 6.40 18.43
CA ILE A 344 -6.41 5.33 17.44
C ILE A 344 -7.78 4.67 17.62
N GLU A 345 -8.17 4.33 18.84
CA GLU A 345 -9.49 3.75 19.16
C GLU A 345 -10.64 4.69 18.79
N GLN A 346 -10.54 5.96 19.17
CA GLN A 346 -11.55 6.96 18.82
C GLN A 346 -11.69 7.15 17.30
N THR A 347 -10.57 7.15 16.58
CA THR A 347 -10.56 7.28 15.13
C THR A 347 -11.13 6.03 14.47
N LEU A 348 -10.87 4.84 15.00
CA LEU A 348 -11.46 3.59 14.53
C LEU A 348 -12.99 3.61 14.74
N ASP A 349 -13.46 3.97 15.91
CA ASP A 349 -14.90 4.09 16.20
C ASP A 349 -15.61 5.09 15.29
N ALA A 350 -14.99 6.26 15.07
CA ALA A 350 -15.49 7.27 14.15
C ALA A 350 -15.51 6.73 12.70
N SER A 351 -14.48 5.98 12.31
CA SER A 351 -14.39 5.35 10.98
C SER A 351 -15.48 4.30 10.77
N LEU A 352 -15.73 3.45 11.75
CA LEU A 352 -16.80 2.45 11.70
C LEU A 352 -18.18 3.09 11.62
N LYS A 353 -18.42 4.18 12.38
CA LYS A 353 -19.67 4.95 12.32
C LYS A 353 -19.85 5.65 10.97
N ALA A 354 -18.80 6.21 10.40
CA ALA A 354 -18.84 6.84 9.09
C ALA A 354 -19.06 5.83 7.96
N ALA A 355 -18.35 4.69 7.99
CA ALA A 355 -18.50 3.62 6.99
C ALA A 355 -19.92 3.01 6.94
N LYS A 356 -20.64 2.99 8.06
CA LYS A 356 -22.04 2.51 8.12
C LYS A 356 -23.04 3.47 7.45
N LYS A 357 -22.66 4.72 7.20
CA LYS A 357 -23.54 5.74 6.59
C LYS A 357 -23.35 5.85 5.08
N LEU A 358 -22.29 5.27 4.56
CA LEU A 358 -21.96 5.21 3.12
C LEU A 358 -22.69 4.04 2.44
#